data_490f7c601dcc0ccb1d70614cf2117029
#
_entry.id   490f7c601dcc0ccb1d70614cf2117029
#
_cell.length_a   1.000
_cell.length_b   1.000
_cell.length_c   1.000
_cell.angle_alpha   90.00
_cell.angle_beta   90.00
_cell.angle_gamma   90.00
#
_symmetry.space_group_name_H-M   'P 1'
#
loop_
_entity.id
_entity.type
_entity.pdbx_description
1 polymer ?
#
loop_
_entity_poly.entity_id
_entity_poly.type
_entity_poly.pdbx_seq_one_letter_code
_entity_poly.pdbx_strand_id
1 'polypeptide(L)'
;MKTIAIVNQKGGCGKTMTAINLSAFLARSSRRVLLIDMDPQGHATLGVVKDPVQLEKTVYEVLAGEGGLTALREVVIKVRDNFDIAPSDVLLSALPEKLRDMPEKENRLSAALEEIRRDYDYVIVDSPPNVGLLTFNALIACSEAIIPVEPSFFSLHGIVRQLETLDLLARKSGHHITARALITLYSTRSDFSKTMAEEIRQNLGESCFKTVIRFSVKLPESVGHGLPIDEFSTRSAGFADYRALAAEVLEQESSHESACAAEPLAEEASFHGEANLIEAESDFQVHPEAAPPVCLANGVLFTLDAPGARCVQLAGDFNSWVAEGNEMQASDGIWTKVVPLGPGRYEYKYVVDGRWLEDPLNINVEPAPWGGHNSVVNLQESDVRDWE
;
A
#
# COMPACT_ATOMS: atom_id res chain seq x y z
N MET A 1 18.90 15.57 4.73
CA MET A 1 18.28 14.74 3.67
C MET A 1 16.95 14.24 4.18
N LYS A 2 15.87 14.55 3.51
CA LYS A 2 14.51 14.09 3.81
C LYS A 2 14.17 12.91 2.91
N THR A 3 13.63 11.83 3.47
CA THR A 3 13.35 10.59 2.75
C THR A 3 11.85 10.30 2.78
N ILE A 4 11.23 10.10 1.60
CA ILE A 4 9.78 9.96 1.44
C ILE A 4 9.48 8.71 0.61
N ALA A 5 8.80 7.73 1.20
CA ALA A 5 8.29 6.57 0.47
C ALA A 5 6.91 6.86 -0.13
N ILE A 6 6.70 6.48 -1.38
CA ILE A 6 5.38 6.53 -2.02
C ILE A 6 4.82 5.12 -2.02
N VAL A 7 3.84 4.86 -1.16
CA VAL A 7 3.37 3.49 -0.87
C VAL A 7 1.85 3.39 -0.96
N ASN A 8 1.34 2.34 -1.56
CA ASN A 8 -0.04 1.87 -1.47
C ASN A 8 -0.13 0.46 -2.09
N GLN A 9 -0.90 -0.42 -1.46
CA GLN A 9 -1.15 -1.78 -1.97
C GLN A 9 -2.04 -1.78 -3.22
N LYS A 10 -2.87 -0.74 -3.40
CA LYS A 10 -3.72 -0.62 -4.58
C LYS A 10 -2.88 -0.29 -5.82
N GLY A 11 -3.00 -1.12 -6.86
CA GLY A 11 -2.47 -0.81 -8.19
C GLY A 11 -3.21 0.37 -8.83
N GLY A 12 -2.51 1.17 -9.65
CA GLY A 12 -3.13 2.25 -10.41
C GLY A 12 -3.56 3.50 -9.63
N CYS A 13 -3.29 3.60 -8.33
CA CYS A 13 -3.64 4.75 -7.50
C CYS A 13 -2.71 5.98 -7.69
N GLY A 14 -1.74 5.93 -8.58
CA GLY A 14 -0.86 7.05 -8.91
C GLY A 14 0.44 7.11 -8.12
N LYS A 15 0.96 6.01 -7.55
CA LYS A 15 2.26 5.96 -6.84
C LYS A 15 3.39 6.50 -7.70
N THR A 16 3.68 5.82 -8.79
CA THR A 16 4.77 6.18 -9.72
C THR A 16 4.62 7.59 -10.29
N MET A 17 3.37 7.99 -10.64
CA MET A 17 3.09 9.35 -11.07
C MET A 17 3.44 10.37 -10.01
N THR A 18 3.14 10.08 -8.75
CA THR A 18 3.47 10.95 -7.61
C THR A 18 4.98 10.99 -7.39
N ALA A 19 5.65 9.84 -7.41
CA ALA A 19 7.11 9.77 -7.24
C ALA A 19 7.85 10.60 -8.28
N ILE A 20 7.55 10.39 -9.57
CA ILE A 20 8.18 11.14 -10.69
C ILE A 20 7.93 12.65 -10.56
N ASN A 21 6.66 13.03 -10.44
CA ASN A 21 6.31 14.44 -10.55
C ASN A 21 6.65 15.24 -9.30
N LEU A 22 6.54 14.66 -8.10
CA LEU A 22 7.00 15.29 -6.86
C LEU A 22 8.52 15.52 -6.93
N SER A 23 9.32 14.52 -7.34
CA SER A 23 10.76 14.65 -7.54
C SER A 23 11.11 15.77 -8.52
N ALA A 24 10.41 15.82 -9.64
CA ALA A 24 10.60 16.83 -10.67
C ALA A 24 10.34 18.26 -10.16
N PHE A 25 9.25 18.48 -9.40
CA PHE A 25 8.93 19.81 -8.87
C PHE A 25 9.80 20.22 -7.69
N LEU A 26 10.24 19.29 -6.83
CA LEU A 26 11.24 19.57 -5.79
C LEU A 26 12.58 19.98 -6.43
N ALA A 27 13.01 19.28 -7.47
CA ALA A 27 14.23 19.64 -8.22
C ALA A 27 14.11 21.03 -8.88
N ARG A 28 12.94 21.34 -9.43
CA ARG A 28 12.63 22.67 -9.98
C ARG A 28 12.69 23.78 -8.92
N SER A 29 12.45 23.42 -7.66
CA SER A 29 12.61 24.32 -6.50
C SER A 29 14.03 24.34 -5.95
N SER A 30 15.02 23.99 -6.78
CA SER A 30 16.46 23.98 -6.47
C SER A 30 16.86 23.02 -5.33
N ARG A 31 16.07 21.97 -5.09
CA ARG A 31 16.43 20.86 -4.19
C ARG A 31 17.14 19.77 -4.99
N ARG A 32 18.23 19.22 -4.46
CA ARG A 32 18.88 18.04 -5.04
C ARG A 32 18.04 16.81 -4.69
N VAL A 33 17.49 16.14 -5.69
CA VAL A 33 16.51 15.06 -5.53
C VAL A 33 17.01 13.77 -6.18
N LEU A 34 16.96 12.69 -5.43
CA LEU A 34 17.11 11.33 -5.93
C LEU A 34 15.75 10.62 -5.91
N LEU A 35 15.34 10.15 -7.06
CA LEU A 35 14.24 9.18 -7.19
C LEU A 35 14.81 7.75 -7.15
N ILE A 36 14.28 6.88 -6.31
CA ILE A 36 14.67 5.46 -6.27
C ILE A 36 13.46 4.64 -6.71
N ASP A 37 13.61 3.90 -7.79
CA ASP A 37 12.58 3.00 -8.29
C ASP A 37 12.76 1.60 -7.66
N MET A 38 11.84 1.22 -6.78
CA MET A 38 11.83 -0.07 -6.09
C MET A 38 10.81 -1.05 -6.67
N ASP A 39 10.07 -0.64 -7.73
CA ASP A 39 9.13 -1.54 -8.39
C ASP A 39 9.87 -2.35 -9.47
N PRO A 40 9.83 -3.70 -9.44
CA PRO A 40 10.41 -4.54 -10.49
C PRO A 40 9.85 -4.27 -11.89
N GLN A 41 8.70 -3.61 -12.00
CA GLN A 41 8.14 -3.18 -13.29
C GLN A 41 8.89 -1.97 -13.89
N GLY A 42 9.69 -1.26 -13.10
CA GLY A 42 10.54 -0.17 -13.56
C GLY A 42 9.78 1.02 -14.15
N HIS A 43 8.54 1.26 -13.74
CA HIS A 43 7.70 2.29 -14.35
C HIS A 43 8.22 3.71 -14.09
N ALA A 44 8.83 3.98 -12.93
CA ALA A 44 9.47 5.28 -12.68
C ALA A 44 10.72 5.45 -13.55
N THR A 45 11.50 4.38 -13.70
CA THR A 45 12.68 4.33 -14.58
C THR A 45 12.28 4.62 -16.03
N LEU A 46 11.31 3.88 -16.58
CA LEU A 46 10.80 4.08 -17.94
C LEU A 46 10.22 5.49 -18.14
N GLY A 47 9.67 6.08 -17.09
CA GLY A 47 9.04 7.39 -17.14
C GLY A 47 10.01 8.58 -17.21
N VAL A 48 11.32 8.39 -16.92
CA VAL A 48 12.29 9.49 -16.90
C VAL A 48 13.63 9.16 -17.57
N VAL A 49 13.93 7.90 -17.83
CA VAL A 49 15.16 7.46 -18.52
C VAL A 49 14.88 7.24 -20.00
N LYS A 50 15.59 7.95 -20.87
CA LYS A 50 15.34 7.89 -22.32
C LYS A 50 15.70 6.56 -22.97
N ASP A 51 16.76 5.90 -22.51
CA ASP A 51 17.26 4.64 -23.06
C ASP A 51 17.50 3.59 -21.95
N PRO A 52 16.44 3.06 -21.35
CA PRO A 52 16.55 2.13 -20.21
C PRO A 52 17.15 0.75 -20.59
N VAL A 53 17.26 0.44 -21.87
CA VAL A 53 17.82 -0.84 -22.36
C VAL A 53 19.34 -0.96 -22.12
N GLN A 54 20.04 0.13 -21.84
CA GLN A 54 21.50 0.19 -21.65
C GLN A 54 21.91 0.26 -20.16
N LEU A 55 21.00 -0.07 -19.23
CA LEU A 55 21.34 -0.03 -17.81
C LEU A 55 22.26 -1.22 -17.45
N GLU A 56 23.49 -0.91 -17.05
CA GLU A 56 24.47 -1.91 -16.63
C GLU A 56 24.27 -2.33 -15.16
N LYS A 57 23.80 -1.38 -14.33
CA LYS A 57 23.54 -1.57 -12.89
C LYS A 57 22.25 -0.85 -12.49
N THR A 58 21.55 -1.42 -11.52
CA THR A 58 20.27 -0.93 -11.01
C THR A 58 20.25 -1.00 -9.47
N VAL A 59 19.14 -0.66 -8.86
CA VAL A 59 18.91 -0.82 -7.41
C VAL A 59 19.08 -2.29 -6.98
N TYR A 60 18.89 -3.25 -7.91
CA TYR A 60 19.10 -4.66 -7.60
C TYR A 60 20.55 -4.93 -7.13
N GLU A 61 21.58 -4.44 -7.82
CA GLU A 61 22.98 -4.64 -7.46
C GLU A 61 23.29 -4.02 -6.08
N VAL A 62 22.67 -2.88 -5.77
CA VAL A 62 22.82 -2.20 -4.46
C VAL A 62 22.26 -3.09 -3.35
N LEU A 63 21.07 -3.64 -3.54
CA LEU A 63 20.39 -4.42 -2.51
C LEU A 63 20.86 -5.88 -2.44
N ALA A 64 21.27 -6.47 -3.56
CA ALA A 64 21.67 -7.88 -3.66
C ALA A 64 23.12 -8.14 -3.25
N GLY A 65 23.97 -7.12 -3.21
CA GLY A 65 25.44 -7.25 -3.07
C GLY A 65 25.88 -8.12 -1.90
N GLU A 66 26.76 -9.08 -2.20
CA GLU A 66 27.45 -9.94 -1.24
C GLU A 66 28.86 -9.38 -1.02
N GLY A 67 29.18 -8.95 0.21
CA GLY A 67 30.58 -8.70 0.64
C GLY A 67 31.31 -7.49 0.03
N GLY A 68 30.69 -6.76 -0.84
CA GLY A 68 31.17 -5.55 -1.49
C GLY A 68 29.96 -4.88 -2.13
N LEU A 69 29.22 -4.11 -1.35
CA LEU A 69 28.02 -3.42 -1.79
C LEU A 69 28.37 -2.56 -3.00
N THR A 70 27.69 -2.74 -4.12
CA THR A 70 27.65 -1.72 -5.17
C THR A 70 27.13 -0.45 -4.52
N ALA A 71 27.94 0.61 -4.51
CA ALA A 71 27.54 1.85 -3.88
C ALA A 71 26.33 2.43 -4.63
N LEU A 72 25.39 3.01 -3.91
CA LEU A 72 24.19 3.59 -4.55
C LEU A 72 24.58 4.66 -5.59
N ARG A 73 25.71 5.38 -5.39
CA ARG A 73 26.26 6.32 -6.36
C ARG A 73 26.63 5.74 -7.72
N GLU A 74 26.96 4.43 -7.76
CA GLU A 74 27.37 3.76 -9.01
C GLU A 74 26.21 3.46 -9.94
N VAL A 75 24.98 3.43 -9.39
CA VAL A 75 23.76 3.12 -10.14
C VAL A 75 22.95 4.37 -10.48
N VAL A 76 23.29 5.51 -9.88
CA VAL A 76 22.57 6.79 -10.09
C VAL A 76 22.79 7.31 -11.52
N ILE A 77 21.67 7.69 -12.15
CA ILE A 77 21.62 8.30 -13.48
C ILE A 77 21.09 9.71 -13.37
N LYS A 78 21.77 10.66 -14.00
CA LYS A 78 21.29 12.03 -14.09
C LYS A 78 20.11 12.13 -15.07
N VAL A 79 18.96 12.56 -14.56
CA VAL A 79 17.77 12.85 -15.39
C VAL A 79 17.86 14.26 -15.94
N ARG A 80 18.13 15.23 -15.06
CA ARG A 80 18.36 16.65 -15.36
C ARG A 80 19.05 17.34 -14.18
N ASP A 81 19.20 18.65 -14.23
CA ASP A 81 19.79 19.40 -13.13
C ASP A 81 18.93 19.24 -11.86
N ASN A 82 19.61 18.91 -10.76
CA ASN A 82 19.05 18.61 -9.45
C ASN A 82 18.08 17.40 -9.39
N PHE A 83 17.97 16.60 -10.44
CA PHE A 83 17.10 15.43 -10.47
C PHE A 83 17.84 14.22 -11.02
N ASP A 84 18.09 13.24 -10.17
CA ASP A 84 18.71 11.97 -10.48
C ASP A 84 17.77 10.81 -10.19
N ILE A 85 18.03 9.62 -10.79
CA ILE A 85 17.31 8.40 -10.51
C ILE A 85 18.26 7.25 -10.26
N ALA A 86 17.95 6.39 -9.26
CA ALA A 86 18.47 5.04 -9.13
C ALA A 86 17.44 4.09 -9.78
N PRO A 87 17.76 3.50 -10.94
CA PRO A 87 16.79 2.78 -11.76
C PRO A 87 16.51 1.37 -11.24
N SER A 88 15.34 0.85 -11.59
CA SER A 88 14.88 -0.51 -11.33
C SER A 88 15.04 -1.40 -12.55
N ASP A 89 14.99 -2.72 -12.31
CA ASP A 89 14.79 -3.74 -13.32
C ASP A 89 14.02 -4.95 -12.77
N VAL A 90 13.69 -5.90 -13.65
CA VAL A 90 12.93 -7.10 -13.31
C VAL A 90 13.64 -8.00 -12.29
N LEU A 91 14.97 -7.92 -12.15
CA LEU A 91 15.75 -8.73 -11.20
C LEU A 91 15.39 -8.43 -9.74
N LEU A 92 14.86 -7.22 -9.45
CA LEU A 92 14.33 -6.91 -8.12
C LEU A 92 13.24 -7.89 -7.66
N SER A 93 12.51 -8.52 -8.57
CA SER A 93 11.53 -9.56 -8.23
C SER A 93 12.14 -10.80 -7.60
N ALA A 94 13.41 -11.11 -7.88
CA ALA A 94 14.14 -12.25 -7.32
C ALA A 94 14.80 -11.95 -5.96
N LEU A 95 14.85 -10.68 -5.56
CA LEU A 95 15.55 -10.25 -4.34
C LEU A 95 15.02 -10.91 -3.06
N PRO A 96 13.69 -11.07 -2.84
CA PRO A 96 13.17 -11.73 -1.65
C PRO A 96 13.68 -13.17 -1.47
N GLU A 97 13.81 -13.91 -2.56
CA GLU A 97 14.36 -15.26 -2.55
C GLU A 97 15.86 -15.26 -2.25
N LYS A 98 16.61 -14.42 -2.95
CA LYS A 98 18.07 -14.28 -2.79
C LYS A 98 18.47 -13.89 -1.37
N LEU A 99 17.69 -13.04 -0.72
CA LEU A 99 17.98 -12.53 0.63
C LEU A 99 17.24 -13.29 1.73
N ARG A 100 16.57 -14.41 1.43
CA ARG A 100 15.70 -15.14 2.38
C ARG A 100 16.34 -15.34 3.73
N ASP A 101 17.57 -15.85 3.77
CA ASP A 101 18.29 -16.24 4.98
C ASP A 101 19.31 -15.18 5.44
N MET A 102 19.32 -14.01 4.80
CA MET A 102 20.24 -12.94 5.17
C MET A 102 19.67 -12.10 6.33
N PRO A 103 20.49 -11.80 7.36
CA PRO A 103 20.10 -10.89 8.43
C PRO A 103 19.95 -9.48 7.86
N GLU A 104 19.11 -8.68 8.52
CA GLU A 104 18.89 -7.25 8.20
C GLU A 104 18.56 -6.95 6.73
N LYS A 105 17.95 -7.92 6.04
CA LYS A 105 17.57 -7.78 4.62
C LYS A 105 16.60 -6.62 4.37
N GLU A 106 15.84 -6.23 5.38
CA GLU A 106 14.91 -5.10 5.35
C GLU A 106 15.62 -3.74 5.47
N ASN A 107 16.87 -3.70 5.96
CA ASN A 107 17.63 -2.47 6.24
C ASN A 107 18.60 -2.09 5.11
N ARG A 108 18.65 -2.83 4.03
CA ARG A 108 19.67 -2.65 2.97
C ARG A 108 19.59 -1.31 2.27
N LEU A 109 18.38 -0.85 1.96
CA LEU A 109 18.20 0.48 1.38
C LEU A 109 18.57 1.59 2.38
N SER A 110 18.20 1.45 3.64
CA SER A 110 18.58 2.40 4.69
C SER A 110 20.11 2.54 4.81
N ALA A 111 20.83 1.42 4.82
CA ALA A 111 22.29 1.41 4.85
C ALA A 111 22.89 2.10 3.60
N ALA A 112 22.34 1.84 2.42
CA ALA A 112 22.80 2.47 1.17
C ALA A 112 22.57 3.99 1.15
N LEU A 113 21.49 4.48 1.77
CA LEU A 113 21.18 5.90 1.83
C LEU A 113 22.13 6.68 2.74
N GLU A 114 22.71 6.07 3.76
CA GLU A 114 23.69 6.74 4.62
C GLU A 114 24.92 7.21 3.86
N GLU A 115 25.35 6.48 2.81
CA GLU A 115 26.49 6.83 1.98
C GLU A 115 26.31 8.11 1.17
N ILE A 116 25.06 8.44 0.80
CA ILE A 116 24.71 9.59 -0.05
C ILE A 116 24.01 10.71 0.73
N ARG A 117 23.95 10.64 2.05
CA ARG A 117 23.18 11.56 2.91
C ARG A 117 23.49 13.04 2.68
N ARG A 118 24.70 13.37 2.24
CA ARG A 118 25.13 14.75 1.97
C ARG A 118 24.97 15.19 0.51
N ASP A 119 24.63 14.26 -0.37
CA ASP A 119 24.56 14.53 -1.81
C ASP A 119 23.19 15.05 -2.22
N TYR A 120 22.15 14.65 -1.49
CA TYR A 120 20.74 14.99 -1.80
C TYR A 120 20.05 15.67 -0.63
N ASP A 121 19.11 16.56 -0.97
CA ASP A 121 18.22 17.21 -0.01
C ASP A 121 16.97 16.35 0.20
N TYR A 122 16.50 15.68 -0.87
CA TYR A 122 15.36 14.75 -0.86
C TYR A 122 15.70 13.43 -1.54
N VAL A 123 15.17 12.35 -0.96
CA VAL A 123 15.10 11.03 -1.60
C VAL A 123 13.63 10.62 -1.64
N ILE A 124 13.12 10.34 -2.84
CA ILE A 124 11.76 9.84 -3.07
C ILE A 124 11.87 8.38 -3.49
N VAL A 125 11.17 7.49 -2.82
CA VAL A 125 11.20 6.04 -3.11
C VAL A 125 9.86 5.60 -3.66
N ASP A 126 9.81 5.21 -4.93
CA ASP A 126 8.62 4.58 -5.54
C ASP A 126 8.58 3.09 -5.19
N SER A 127 7.48 2.60 -4.64
CA SER A 127 7.37 1.23 -4.15
C SER A 127 6.39 0.38 -4.99
N PRO A 128 6.61 -0.95 -5.04
CA PRO A 128 5.67 -1.85 -5.69
C PRO A 128 4.32 -1.90 -4.97
N PRO A 129 3.24 -2.40 -5.64
CA PRO A 129 1.90 -2.45 -5.04
C PRO A 129 1.71 -3.55 -4.00
N ASN A 130 2.67 -4.44 -3.80
CA ASN A 130 2.60 -5.55 -2.85
C ASN A 130 3.34 -5.25 -1.55
N VAL A 131 2.86 -5.82 -0.45
CA VAL A 131 3.57 -5.81 0.83
C VAL A 131 4.63 -6.91 0.80
N GLY A 132 5.88 -6.53 0.87
CA GLY A 132 7.00 -7.47 0.82
C GLY A 132 8.33 -6.81 1.13
N LEU A 133 9.42 -7.54 0.92
CA LEU A 133 10.77 -7.09 1.26
C LEU A 133 11.12 -5.72 0.65
N LEU A 134 10.72 -5.47 -0.59
CA LEU A 134 10.99 -4.20 -1.28
C LEU A 134 10.25 -3.04 -0.61
N THR A 135 8.96 -3.22 -0.29
CA THR A 135 8.17 -2.21 0.42
C THR A 135 8.69 -1.98 1.83
N PHE A 136 9.13 -3.01 2.55
CA PHE A 136 9.74 -2.86 3.87
C PHE A 136 11.06 -2.09 3.80
N ASN A 137 11.91 -2.38 2.81
CA ASN A 137 13.12 -1.59 2.59
C ASN A 137 12.81 -0.11 2.33
N ALA A 138 11.80 0.18 1.50
CA ALA A 138 11.37 1.55 1.24
C ALA A 138 10.89 2.26 2.52
N LEU A 139 10.06 1.59 3.32
CA LEU A 139 9.50 2.16 4.55
C LEU A 139 10.56 2.36 5.64
N ILE A 140 11.45 1.40 5.86
CA ILE A 140 12.50 1.50 6.88
C ILE A 140 13.55 2.56 6.50
N ALA A 141 13.79 2.75 5.21
CA ALA A 141 14.73 3.76 4.72
C ALA A 141 14.17 5.20 4.73
N CYS A 142 12.86 5.37 4.95
CA CYS A 142 12.20 6.66 4.84
C CYS A 142 11.67 7.16 6.19
N SER A 143 11.76 8.47 6.42
CA SER A 143 11.17 9.15 7.58
C SER A 143 9.70 9.52 7.36
N GLU A 144 9.27 9.64 6.10
CA GLU A 144 7.90 9.96 5.75
C GLU A 144 7.35 9.01 4.69
N ALA A 145 6.03 8.83 4.68
CA ALA A 145 5.30 8.11 3.65
C ALA A 145 4.17 8.95 3.08
N ILE A 146 4.06 9.00 1.76
CA ILE A 146 2.90 9.52 1.05
C ILE A 146 2.10 8.32 0.54
N ILE A 147 0.81 8.30 0.86
CA ILE A 147 -0.13 7.25 0.47
C ILE A 147 -1.08 7.84 -0.58
N PRO A 148 -0.82 7.66 -1.89
CA PRO A 148 -1.74 8.08 -2.93
C PRO A 148 -3.04 7.29 -2.86
N VAL A 149 -4.18 7.99 -2.81
CA VAL A 149 -5.50 7.39 -2.60
C VAL A 149 -6.49 7.93 -3.62
N GLU A 150 -7.06 7.05 -4.42
CA GLU A 150 -8.18 7.39 -5.28
C GLU A 150 -9.46 7.50 -4.41
N PRO A 151 -10.26 8.59 -4.52
CA PRO A 151 -11.50 8.73 -3.75
C PRO A 151 -12.55 7.73 -4.26
N SER A 152 -12.63 6.59 -3.60
CA SER A 152 -13.56 5.50 -3.86
C SER A 152 -14.13 4.97 -2.54
N PHE A 153 -15.23 4.25 -2.59
CA PHE A 153 -15.91 3.71 -1.40
C PHE A 153 -14.98 2.88 -0.49
N PHE A 154 -14.02 2.17 -1.08
CA PHE A 154 -13.08 1.31 -0.33
C PHE A 154 -11.81 2.04 0.15
N SER A 155 -11.65 3.32 -0.16
CA SER A 155 -10.41 4.05 0.09
C SER A 155 -10.11 4.25 1.57
N LEU A 156 -11.12 4.58 2.37
CA LEU A 156 -10.97 4.81 3.81
C LEU A 156 -10.48 3.57 4.54
N HIS A 157 -11.09 2.41 4.28
CA HIS A 157 -10.67 1.15 4.89
C HIS A 157 -9.25 0.73 4.46
N GLY A 158 -8.91 0.95 3.19
CA GLY A 158 -7.56 0.70 2.68
C GLY A 158 -6.49 1.57 3.35
N ILE A 159 -6.78 2.85 3.59
CA ILE A 159 -5.87 3.78 4.26
C ILE A 159 -5.68 3.37 5.73
N VAL A 160 -6.76 3.10 6.46
CA VAL A 160 -6.68 2.70 7.87
C VAL A 160 -5.81 1.46 8.02
N ARG A 161 -6.03 0.43 7.22
CA ARG A 161 -5.19 -0.78 7.23
C ARG A 161 -3.72 -0.48 6.90
N GLN A 162 -3.47 0.45 5.99
CA GLN A 162 -2.11 0.82 5.64
C GLN A 162 -1.42 1.58 6.76
N LEU A 163 -2.13 2.49 7.44
CA LEU A 163 -1.64 3.17 8.63
C LEU A 163 -1.37 2.20 9.78
N GLU A 164 -2.26 1.23 10.01
CA GLU A 164 -2.04 0.15 10.97
C GLU A 164 -0.80 -0.70 10.63
N THR A 165 -0.58 -1.01 9.35
CA THR A 165 0.63 -1.73 8.90
C THR A 165 1.90 -0.92 9.17
N LEU A 166 1.87 0.40 8.96
CA LEU A 166 2.99 1.29 9.25
C LEU A 166 3.25 1.40 10.76
N ASP A 167 2.20 1.47 11.58
CA ASP A 167 2.32 1.47 13.04
C ASP A 167 2.90 0.14 13.56
N LEU A 168 2.48 -1.00 13.02
CA LEU A 168 3.07 -2.30 13.35
C LEU A 168 4.55 -2.40 12.97
N LEU A 169 4.94 -1.83 11.83
CA LEU A 169 6.34 -1.73 11.43
C LEU A 169 7.14 -0.86 12.40
N ALA A 170 6.61 0.31 12.76
CA ALA A 170 7.22 1.21 13.72
C ALA A 170 7.47 0.51 15.07
N ARG A 171 6.48 -0.22 15.57
CA ARG A 171 6.60 -0.98 16.83
C ARG A 171 7.63 -2.11 16.77
N LYS A 172 7.77 -2.79 15.61
CA LYS A 172 8.70 -3.93 15.46
C LYS A 172 10.13 -3.50 15.19
N SER A 173 10.34 -2.44 14.43
CA SER A 173 11.66 -1.96 14.00
C SER A 173 12.21 -0.82 14.87
N GLY A 174 11.38 -0.22 15.73
CA GLY A 174 11.72 1.03 16.43
C GLY A 174 11.84 2.25 15.51
N HIS A 175 11.44 2.11 14.23
CA HIS A 175 11.51 3.16 13.21
C HIS A 175 10.15 3.82 13.04
N HIS A 176 10.06 5.10 13.43
CA HIS A 176 8.84 5.88 13.28
C HIS A 176 8.79 6.55 11.90
N ILE A 177 7.71 6.33 11.17
CA ILE A 177 7.45 6.95 9.88
C ILE A 177 6.17 7.79 9.95
N THR A 178 6.26 9.04 9.53
CA THR A 178 5.09 9.91 9.44
C THR A 178 4.37 9.68 8.12
N ALA A 179 3.14 9.17 8.17
CA ALA A 179 2.38 8.86 6.96
C ALA A 179 1.27 9.87 6.70
N ARG A 180 1.10 10.27 5.43
CA ARG A 180 0.01 11.13 5.00
C ARG A 180 -0.63 10.66 3.70
N ALA A 181 -1.96 10.75 3.65
CA ALA A 181 -2.72 10.43 2.46
C ALA A 181 -2.68 11.59 1.46
N LEU A 182 -2.53 11.25 0.18
CA LEU A 182 -2.65 12.17 -0.94
C LEU A 182 -3.82 11.72 -1.82
N ILE A 183 -4.86 12.52 -1.92
CA ILE A 183 -5.99 12.24 -2.80
C ILE A 183 -5.53 12.40 -4.25
N THR A 184 -5.64 11.32 -5.02
CA THR A 184 -5.22 11.24 -6.43
C THR A 184 -6.40 10.86 -7.32
N LEU A 185 -6.25 11.00 -8.65
CA LEU A 185 -7.29 10.66 -9.61
C LEU A 185 -8.64 11.34 -9.32
N TYR A 186 -8.60 12.49 -8.64
CA TYR A 186 -9.76 13.23 -8.19
C TYR A 186 -10.56 13.79 -9.37
N SER A 187 -11.86 13.47 -9.44
CA SER A 187 -12.75 13.98 -10.46
C SER A 187 -13.59 15.15 -9.93
N THR A 188 -13.34 16.36 -10.46
CA THR A 188 -14.14 17.55 -10.13
C THR A 188 -15.58 17.49 -10.66
N ARG A 189 -15.86 16.58 -11.60
CA ARG A 189 -17.18 16.42 -12.24
C ARG A 189 -18.06 15.38 -11.54
N SER A 190 -17.46 14.51 -10.70
CA SER A 190 -18.18 13.45 -9.99
C SER A 190 -18.51 13.92 -8.56
N ASP A 191 -19.79 14.00 -8.23
CA ASP A 191 -20.21 14.32 -6.87
C ASP A 191 -19.81 13.23 -5.88
N PHE A 192 -19.83 11.97 -6.30
CA PHE A 192 -19.30 10.85 -5.53
C PHE A 192 -17.81 11.06 -5.18
N SER A 193 -16.97 11.43 -6.16
CA SER A 193 -15.55 11.71 -5.92
C SER A 193 -15.33 12.85 -4.92
N LYS A 194 -16.19 13.89 -4.96
CA LYS A 194 -16.14 15.00 -4.00
C LYS A 194 -16.50 14.55 -2.60
N THR A 195 -17.62 13.83 -2.45
CA THR A 195 -18.08 13.29 -1.15
C THR A 195 -17.04 12.41 -0.53
N MET A 196 -16.47 11.46 -1.27
CA MET A 196 -15.41 10.57 -0.77
C MET A 196 -14.14 11.33 -0.38
N ALA A 197 -13.74 12.33 -1.15
CA ALA A 197 -12.58 13.16 -0.83
C ALA A 197 -12.80 13.98 0.46
N GLU A 198 -13.99 14.49 0.69
CA GLU A 198 -14.37 15.18 1.92
C GLU A 198 -14.35 14.23 3.12
N GLU A 199 -14.89 13.03 2.95
CA GLU A 199 -14.92 12.00 3.98
C GLU A 199 -13.50 11.55 4.37
N ILE A 200 -12.62 11.32 3.39
CA ILE A 200 -11.18 11.03 3.63
C ILE A 200 -10.55 12.15 4.46
N ARG A 201 -10.77 13.41 4.10
CA ARG A 201 -10.22 14.56 4.84
C ARG A 201 -10.76 14.70 6.25
N GLN A 202 -12.06 14.47 6.45
CA GLN A 202 -12.68 14.52 7.78
C GLN A 202 -12.12 13.45 8.71
N ASN A 203 -11.87 12.25 8.20
CA ASN A 203 -11.35 11.14 8.99
C ASN A 203 -9.83 11.24 9.28
N LEU A 204 -9.04 11.76 8.34
CA LEU A 204 -7.59 11.81 8.46
C LEU A 204 -7.06 13.17 8.97
N GLY A 205 -7.84 14.22 8.89
CA GLY A 205 -7.43 15.55 9.37
C GLY A 205 -6.10 16.00 8.78
N GLU A 206 -5.13 16.29 9.65
CA GLU A 206 -3.78 16.73 9.27
C GLU A 206 -2.94 15.62 8.61
N SER A 207 -3.32 14.36 8.78
CA SER A 207 -2.70 13.23 8.08
C SER A 207 -3.14 13.11 6.62
N CYS A 208 -3.82 14.12 6.07
CA CYS A 208 -4.16 14.22 4.65
C CYS A 208 -3.60 15.52 4.07
N PHE A 209 -2.97 15.43 2.89
CA PHE A 209 -2.53 16.62 2.16
C PHE A 209 -3.73 17.51 1.79
N LYS A 210 -3.55 18.83 1.89
CA LYS A 210 -4.54 19.82 1.40
C LYS A 210 -4.65 19.75 -0.11
N THR A 211 -3.53 19.52 -0.78
CA THR A 211 -3.44 19.34 -2.23
C THR A 211 -4.13 18.04 -2.66
N VAL A 212 -4.82 18.08 -3.80
CA VAL A 212 -5.35 16.91 -4.50
C VAL A 212 -4.76 16.82 -5.90
N ILE A 213 -4.53 15.62 -6.39
CA ILE A 213 -4.11 15.38 -7.76
C ILE A 213 -5.34 15.00 -8.59
N ARG A 214 -5.76 15.92 -9.45
CA ARG A 214 -6.92 15.71 -10.33
C ARG A 214 -6.62 14.68 -11.41
N PHE A 215 -7.64 13.95 -11.80
CA PHE A 215 -7.55 13.09 -12.99
C PHE A 215 -7.15 13.93 -14.21
N SER A 216 -6.10 13.53 -14.88
CA SER A 216 -5.59 14.20 -16.09
C SER A 216 -4.95 13.19 -17.03
N VAL A 217 -5.46 13.12 -18.26
CA VAL A 217 -4.89 12.27 -19.33
C VAL A 217 -3.46 12.68 -19.69
N LYS A 218 -3.06 13.92 -19.38
CA LYS A 218 -1.71 14.41 -19.66
C LYS A 218 -0.63 13.78 -18.75
N LEU A 219 -1.01 13.25 -17.60
CA LEU A 219 -0.07 12.58 -16.70
C LEU A 219 0.43 11.24 -17.29
N PRO A 220 -0.43 10.27 -17.67
CA PRO A 220 0.06 9.07 -18.33
C PRO A 220 0.71 9.34 -19.69
N GLU A 221 0.22 10.34 -20.45
CA GLU A 221 0.86 10.74 -21.70
C GLU A 221 2.31 11.20 -21.46
N SER A 222 2.59 11.99 -20.42
CA SER A 222 3.92 12.49 -20.12
C SER A 222 4.92 11.37 -19.85
N VAL A 223 4.51 10.37 -19.06
CA VAL A 223 5.34 9.18 -18.77
C VAL A 223 5.58 8.36 -20.03
N GLY A 224 4.56 8.20 -20.89
CA GLY A 224 4.72 7.55 -22.20
C GLY A 224 5.74 8.25 -23.12
N HIS A 225 6.07 9.52 -22.86
CA HIS A 225 7.12 10.25 -23.56
C HIS A 225 8.45 10.31 -22.79
N GLY A 226 8.56 9.63 -21.64
CA GLY A 226 9.75 9.66 -20.78
C GLY A 226 10.01 11.04 -20.16
N LEU A 227 8.95 11.80 -19.89
CA LEU A 227 9.06 13.18 -19.35
C LEU A 227 8.15 13.38 -18.14
N PRO A 228 8.61 14.06 -17.09
CA PRO A 228 7.74 14.58 -16.04
C PRO A 228 6.76 15.62 -16.60
N ILE A 229 5.63 15.83 -15.90
CA ILE A 229 4.57 16.74 -16.39
C ILE A 229 5.01 18.18 -16.53
N ASP A 230 6.01 18.62 -15.77
CA ASP A 230 6.53 20.00 -15.80
C ASP A 230 7.31 20.32 -17.08
N GLU A 231 7.83 19.29 -17.76
CA GLU A 231 8.45 19.42 -19.09
C GLU A 231 7.43 19.14 -20.23
N PHE A 232 6.47 18.23 -19.97
CA PHE A 232 5.53 17.81 -20.99
C PHE A 232 4.37 18.79 -21.20
N SER A 233 3.75 19.31 -20.11
CA SER A 233 2.53 20.12 -20.23
C SER A 233 2.37 21.11 -19.06
N THR A 234 2.98 22.29 -19.19
CA THR A 234 2.98 23.35 -18.15
C THR A 234 1.61 23.98 -17.89
N ARG A 235 0.61 23.77 -18.76
CA ARG A 235 -0.76 24.31 -18.63
C ARG A 235 -1.78 23.27 -18.15
N SER A 236 -1.34 22.04 -17.89
CA SER A 236 -2.24 20.96 -17.45
C SER A 236 -2.65 21.09 -15.99
N ALA A 237 -3.76 20.46 -15.62
CA ALA A 237 -4.16 20.33 -14.22
C ALA A 237 -3.08 19.61 -13.39
N GLY A 238 -2.49 18.52 -13.94
CA GLY A 238 -1.42 17.79 -13.28
C GLY A 238 -0.19 18.65 -12.95
N PHE A 239 0.19 19.57 -13.84
CA PHE A 239 1.26 20.53 -13.55
C PHE A 239 0.93 21.41 -12.33
N ALA A 240 -0.28 21.98 -12.29
CA ALA A 240 -0.70 22.85 -11.20
C ALA A 240 -0.75 22.11 -9.87
N ASP A 241 -1.26 20.88 -9.91
CA ASP A 241 -1.48 20.04 -8.72
C ASP A 241 -0.16 19.55 -8.13
N TYR A 242 0.77 19.01 -8.93
CA TYR A 242 2.08 18.58 -8.43
C TYR A 242 2.97 19.74 -8.00
N ARG A 243 2.82 20.91 -8.63
CA ARG A 243 3.48 22.13 -8.14
C ARG A 243 2.97 22.51 -6.76
N ALA A 244 1.65 22.42 -6.53
CA ALA A 244 1.06 22.72 -5.23
C ALA A 244 1.48 21.67 -4.18
N LEU A 245 1.55 20.39 -4.54
CA LEU A 245 2.04 19.32 -3.66
C LEU A 245 3.49 19.57 -3.22
N ALA A 246 4.37 19.90 -4.17
CA ALA A 246 5.76 20.20 -3.85
C ALA A 246 5.90 21.43 -2.93
N ALA A 247 5.08 22.47 -3.15
CA ALA A 247 5.05 23.63 -2.26
C ALA A 247 4.61 23.24 -0.85
N GLU A 248 3.55 22.42 -0.72
CA GLU A 248 3.05 21.94 0.57
C GLU A 248 4.10 21.09 1.31
N VAL A 249 4.88 20.25 0.60
CA VAL A 249 5.99 19.47 1.18
C VAL A 249 7.11 20.39 1.69
N LEU A 250 7.45 21.46 0.94
CA LEU A 250 8.49 22.42 1.32
C LEU A 250 8.08 23.32 2.49
N GLU A 251 6.81 23.74 2.56
CA GLU A 251 6.29 24.55 3.68
C GLU A 251 6.39 23.82 5.02
N GLN A 252 6.21 22.49 5.04
CA GLN A 252 6.34 21.70 6.26
C GLN A 252 7.80 21.57 6.72
N GLU A 253 8.77 21.56 5.82
CA GLU A 253 10.18 21.61 6.17
C GLU A 253 10.48 22.87 6.99
N SER A 254 9.99 24.02 6.53
CA SER A 254 10.19 25.31 7.20
C SER A 254 9.53 25.38 8.58
N SER A 255 8.40 24.72 8.76
CA SER A 255 7.67 24.69 10.02
C SER A 255 8.37 23.82 11.08
N HIS A 256 8.94 22.69 10.66
CA HIS A 256 9.72 21.81 11.55
C HIS A 256 11.06 22.43 11.96
N GLU A 257 11.75 23.11 11.05
CA GLU A 257 13.00 23.82 11.39
C GLU A 257 12.75 24.96 12.38
N SER A 258 11.62 25.68 12.25
CA SER A 258 11.23 26.72 13.19
C SER A 258 10.81 26.19 14.55
N ALA A 259 10.17 25.03 14.61
CA ALA A 259 9.78 24.39 15.87
C ALA A 259 10.98 23.79 16.61
N CYS A 260 11.95 23.21 15.91
CA CYS A 260 13.18 22.66 16.49
C CYS A 260 14.12 23.76 17.03
N ALA A 261 14.00 24.99 16.56
CA ALA A 261 14.78 26.13 17.05
C ALA A 261 14.17 26.80 18.31
N ALA A 262 12.97 26.41 18.73
CA ALA A 262 12.18 27.13 19.74
C ALA A 262 11.87 26.36 21.03
N GLU A 263 12.31 25.09 21.22
CA GLU A 263 12.01 24.37 22.47
C GLU A 263 13.25 23.77 23.14
N PRO A 264 13.46 24.08 24.45
CA PRO A 264 14.17 23.18 25.35
C PRO A 264 13.19 22.16 25.92
N LEU A 265 13.53 20.89 25.77
CA LEU A 265 13.09 19.72 26.53
C LEU A 265 11.79 19.89 27.38
N ALA A 266 10.68 19.40 26.91
CA ALA A 266 9.53 19.09 27.75
C ALA A 266 8.82 17.82 27.26
N GLU A 267 8.95 16.81 28.12
CA GLU A 267 8.05 15.73 28.49
C GLU A 267 7.22 14.99 27.42
N GLU A 268 7.54 13.71 27.35
CA GLU A 268 6.76 12.63 26.74
C GLU A 268 5.29 12.66 27.18
N ALA A 269 4.39 12.97 26.26
CA ALA A 269 2.98 12.68 26.44
C ALA A 269 2.74 11.22 26.02
N SER A 270 2.77 10.33 26.98
CA SER A 270 2.38 8.92 26.83
C SER A 270 0.88 8.83 26.61
N PHE A 271 0.48 8.42 25.41
CA PHE A 271 -0.87 7.97 25.15
C PHE A 271 -1.00 6.52 25.66
N HIS A 272 -1.50 6.38 26.90
CA HIS A 272 -1.90 5.08 27.45
C HIS A 272 -3.31 4.77 26.95
N GLY A 273 -3.40 4.02 25.87
CA GLY A 273 -4.55 3.21 25.53
C GLY A 273 -4.18 1.76 25.79
N GLU A 274 -4.52 1.24 26.96
CA GLU A 274 -4.39 -0.18 27.25
C GLU A 274 -5.33 -0.98 26.34
N ALA A 275 -4.75 -1.59 25.29
CA ALA A 275 -5.41 -2.67 24.59
C ALA A 275 -5.16 -3.96 25.38
N ASN A 276 -6.12 -4.35 26.20
CA ASN A 276 -6.19 -5.66 26.80
C ASN A 276 -6.20 -6.73 25.71
N LEU A 277 -5.05 -7.39 25.52
CA LEU A 277 -4.98 -8.68 24.86
C LEU A 277 -5.62 -9.71 25.80
N ILE A 278 -6.93 -9.87 25.67
CA ILE A 278 -7.61 -11.05 26.19
C ILE A 278 -7.43 -12.12 25.12
N GLU A 279 -6.59 -13.10 25.41
CA GLU A 279 -6.68 -14.43 24.77
C GLU A 279 -8.07 -14.97 25.12
N ALA A 280 -9.01 -14.82 24.19
CA ALA A 280 -10.29 -15.50 24.26
C ALA A 280 -10.18 -16.75 23.39
N GLU A 281 -9.97 -17.89 24.07
CA GLU A 281 -10.31 -19.19 23.53
C GLU A 281 -11.76 -19.15 23.03
N SER A 282 -11.99 -19.73 21.86
CA SER A 282 -13.24 -19.69 21.13
C SER A 282 -14.34 -20.48 21.85
N ASP A 283 -15.24 -19.81 22.55
CA ASP A 283 -16.54 -20.36 22.95
C ASP A 283 -17.58 -20.13 21.83
N PHE A 284 -17.37 -20.76 20.68
CA PHE A 284 -18.44 -20.93 19.70
C PHE A 284 -19.03 -22.33 19.89
N GLN A 285 -20.21 -22.40 20.50
CA GLN A 285 -20.98 -23.65 20.57
C GLN A 285 -21.65 -23.90 19.23
N VAL A 286 -21.48 -25.11 18.70
CA VAL A 286 -22.06 -25.52 17.43
C VAL A 286 -23.54 -25.92 17.63
N HIS A 287 -24.46 -25.18 17.01
CA HIS A 287 -25.86 -25.56 16.94
C HIS A 287 -26.10 -26.58 15.80
N PRO A 288 -27.07 -27.48 15.92
CA PRO A 288 -27.31 -28.58 14.94
C PRO A 288 -27.76 -28.09 13.54
N GLU A 289 -28.05 -26.83 13.35
CA GLU A 289 -28.48 -26.24 12.07
C GLU A 289 -27.35 -25.59 11.25
N ALA A 290 -26.18 -25.36 11.85
CA ALA A 290 -25.01 -24.90 11.09
C ALA A 290 -24.32 -26.13 10.43
N ALA A 291 -23.86 -25.95 9.19
CA ALA A 291 -23.24 -27.01 8.38
C ALA A 291 -22.06 -26.48 7.58
N PRO A 292 -21.10 -27.32 7.15
CA PRO A 292 -20.12 -26.95 6.15
C PRO A 292 -20.79 -26.42 4.88
N PRO A 293 -20.06 -25.71 3.97
CA PRO A 293 -20.64 -25.20 2.73
C PRO A 293 -21.39 -26.27 1.94
N VAL A 294 -22.65 -25.97 1.57
CA VAL A 294 -23.56 -26.89 0.87
C VAL A 294 -23.91 -26.32 -0.51
N CYS A 295 -23.81 -27.16 -1.54
CA CYS A 295 -24.25 -26.80 -2.88
C CYS A 295 -25.78 -26.79 -2.95
N LEU A 296 -26.37 -25.69 -3.42
CA LEU A 296 -27.78 -25.48 -3.69
C LEU A 296 -27.99 -25.25 -5.19
N ALA A 297 -29.22 -25.29 -5.65
CA ALA A 297 -29.57 -25.04 -7.05
C ALA A 297 -29.22 -23.61 -7.57
N ASN A 298 -28.89 -22.69 -6.71
CA ASN A 298 -28.57 -21.28 -7.05
C ASN A 298 -27.23 -20.79 -6.51
N GLY A 299 -26.36 -21.70 -6.02
CA GLY A 299 -25.06 -21.34 -5.48
C GLY A 299 -24.64 -22.22 -4.31
N VAL A 300 -23.58 -21.80 -3.63
CA VAL A 300 -23.08 -22.45 -2.41
C VAL A 300 -23.59 -21.70 -1.19
N LEU A 301 -24.26 -22.42 -0.30
CA LEU A 301 -24.70 -21.90 1.00
C LEU A 301 -23.56 -22.00 2.00
N PHE A 302 -23.18 -20.88 2.55
CA PHE A 302 -22.26 -20.74 3.69
C PHE A 302 -23.06 -20.45 4.95
N THR A 303 -22.75 -21.13 6.05
CA THR A 303 -23.45 -20.96 7.33
C THR A 303 -22.45 -20.83 8.48
N LEU A 304 -22.75 -19.94 9.43
CA LEU A 304 -21.95 -19.76 10.64
C LEU A 304 -22.87 -19.60 11.86
N ASP A 305 -22.61 -20.35 12.90
CA ASP A 305 -23.24 -20.14 14.20
C ASP A 305 -22.48 -19.06 14.98
N ALA A 306 -23.10 -17.89 15.14
CA ALA A 306 -22.55 -16.77 15.86
C ALA A 306 -23.67 -15.91 16.50
N PRO A 307 -24.35 -16.41 17.54
CA PRO A 307 -25.56 -15.78 18.08
C PRO A 307 -25.30 -14.43 18.76
N GLY A 308 -24.05 -14.15 19.14
CA GLY A 308 -23.66 -12.86 19.75
C GLY A 308 -23.08 -11.84 18.77
N ALA A 309 -22.89 -12.20 17.51
CA ALA A 309 -22.29 -11.33 16.52
C ALA A 309 -23.26 -10.21 16.08
N ARG A 310 -22.73 -9.02 15.90
CA ARG A 310 -23.47 -7.85 15.34
C ARG A 310 -23.42 -7.81 13.83
N CYS A 311 -22.32 -8.32 13.25
CA CYS A 311 -22.11 -8.37 11.81
C CYS A 311 -21.26 -9.59 11.48
N VAL A 312 -21.70 -10.40 10.52
CA VAL A 312 -20.89 -11.47 9.92
C VAL A 312 -20.82 -11.27 8.42
N GLN A 313 -19.63 -11.36 7.89
CA GLN A 313 -19.34 -11.18 6.46
C GLN A 313 -18.57 -12.40 5.97
N LEU A 314 -18.66 -12.67 4.66
CA LEU A 314 -17.95 -13.76 4.00
C LEU A 314 -16.93 -13.19 3.01
N ALA A 315 -15.67 -13.60 3.12
CA ALA A 315 -14.60 -13.20 2.22
C ALA A 315 -13.84 -14.43 1.69
N GLY A 316 -13.44 -14.39 0.43
CA GLY A 316 -12.71 -15.48 -0.22
C GLY A 316 -12.28 -15.11 -1.65
N ASP A 317 -11.75 -16.10 -2.37
CA ASP A 317 -11.29 -15.93 -3.76
C ASP A 317 -12.37 -15.39 -4.69
N PHE A 318 -13.63 -15.74 -4.43
CA PHE A 318 -14.79 -15.35 -5.23
C PHE A 318 -15.17 -13.86 -5.11
N ASN A 319 -14.67 -13.16 -4.13
CA ASN A 319 -14.89 -11.72 -3.96
C ASN A 319 -13.59 -10.95 -3.68
N SER A 320 -12.45 -11.52 -4.12
CA SER A 320 -11.11 -10.94 -3.95
C SER A 320 -10.77 -10.63 -2.48
N TRP A 321 -11.28 -11.45 -1.57
CA TRP A 321 -11.09 -11.32 -0.12
C TRP A 321 -11.66 -10.03 0.48
N VAL A 322 -12.68 -9.45 -0.16
CA VAL A 322 -13.39 -8.25 0.31
C VAL A 322 -14.57 -8.67 1.17
N ALA A 323 -14.52 -8.36 2.45
CA ALA A 323 -15.59 -8.67 3.39
C ALA A 323 -16.77 -7.68 3.30
N GLU A 324 -16.47 -6.38 3.09
CA GLU A 324 -17.48 -5.32 3.01
C GLU A 324 -18.41 -5.53 1.80
N GLY A 325 -19.72 -5.31 2.03
CA GLY A 325 -20.76 -5.59 1.04
C GLY A 325 -21.06 -7.08 0.86
N ASN A 326 -20.44 -7.94 1.67
CA ASN A 326 -20.66 -9.38 1.68
C ASN A 326 -21.24 -9.85 3.03
N GLU A 327 -22.10 -9.02 3.63
CA GLU A 327 -22.80 -9.35 4.86
C GLU A 327 -23.64 -10.63 4.67
N MET A 328 -23.64 -11.44 5.71
CA MET A 328 -24.50 -12.61 5.82
C MET A 328 -25.83 -12.20 6.48
N GLN A 329 -26.87 -12.98 6.24
CA GLN A 329 -28.19 -12.78 6.87
C GLN A 329 -28.29 -13.59 8.15
N ALA A 330 -28.71 -12.95 9.24
CA ALA A 330 -28.91 -13.60 10.53
C ALA A 330 -30.33 -14.10 10.71
N SER A 331 -30.49 -15.35 11.17
CA SER A 331 -31.74 -15.91 11.64
C SER A 331 -31.45 -16.83 12.84
N ASP A 332 -32.05 -16.52 13.99
CA ASP A 332 -31.92 -17.28 15.25
C ASP A 332 -30.46 -17.57 15.68
N GLY A 333 -29.55 -16.64 15.45
CA GLY A 333 -28.14 -16.79 15.80
C GLY A 333 -27.27 -17.46 14.74
N ILE A 334 -27.89 -17.99 13.68
CA ILE A 334 -27.19 -18.57 12.53
C ILE A 334 -27.12 -17.55 11.41
N TRP A 335 -25.94 -17.35 10.87
CA TRP A 335 -25.66 -16.47 9.77
C TRP A 335 -25.53 -17.27 8.47
N THR A 336 -26.23 -16.83 7.42
CA THR A 336 -26.30 -17.54 6.14
C THR A 336 -26.01 -16.62 4.96
N LYS A 337 -25.35 -17.16 3.92
CA LYS A 337 -25.18 -16.48 2.63
C LYS A 337 -25.05 -17.50 1.52
N VAL A 338 -25.80 -17.28 0.42
CA VAL A 338 -25.62 -18.04 -0.82
C VAL A 338 -24.75 -17.23 -1.76
N VAL A 339 -23.70 -17.88 -2.29
CA VAL A 339 -22.79 -17.27 -3.28
C VAL A 339 -22.83 -18.10 -4.55
N PRO A 340 -23.13 -17.50 -5.72
CA PRO A 340 -23.11 -18.22 -7.00
C PRO A 340 -21.64 -18.46 -7.39
N LEU A 341 -21.18 -19.72 -7.31
CA LEU A 341 -19.83 -20.14 -7.64
C LEU A 341 -19.83 -21.20 -8.72
N GLY A 342 -19.04 -21.03 -9.76
CA GLY A 342 -18.80 -22.07 -10.78
C GLY A 342 -17.95 -23.23 -10.25
N PRO A 343 -17.74 -24.29 -11.08
CA PRO A 343 -16.81 -25.36 -10.73
C PRO A 343 -15.41 -24.79 -10.48
N GLY A 344 -14.75 -25.23 -9.42
CA GLY A 344 -13.43 -24.72 -9.04
C GLY A 344 -13.10 -24.95 -7.56
N ARG A 345 -11.92 -24.53 -7.18
CA ARG A 345 -11.44 -24.52 -5.80
C ARG A 345 -11.41 -23.08 -5.30
N TYR A 346 -12.03 -22.82 -4.14
CA TYR A 346 -12.14 -21.50 -3.54
C TYR A 346 -11.70 -21.55 -2.08
N GLU A 347 -10.85 -20.63 -1.69
CA GLU A 347 -10.50 -20.39 -0.29
C GLU A 347 -11.38 -19.27 0.27
N TYR A 348 -11.75 -19.37 1.57
CA TYR A 348 -12.61 -18.39 2.22
C TYR A 348 -12.39 -18.34 3.74
N LYS A 349 -12.88 -17.26 4.34
CA LYS A 349 -13.04 -17.06 5.79
C LYS A 349 -14.32 -16.30 6.09
N TYR A 350 -14.81 -16.45 7.31
CA TYR A 350 -15.79 -15.54 7.87
C TYR A 350 -15.12 -14.33 8.51
N VAL A 351 -15.82 -13.20 8.55
CA VAL A 351 -15.40 -12.01 9.29
C VAL A 351 -16.50 -11.66 10.27
N VAL A 352 -16.29 -11.97 11.55
CA VAL A 352 -17.24 -11.78 12.64
C VAL A 352 -16.86 -10.56 13.44
N ASP A 353 -17.67 -9.51 13.41
CA ASP A 353 -17.40 -8.23 14.09
C ASP A 353 -15.98 -7.69 13.81
N GLY A 354 -15.52 -7.84 12.56
CA GLY A 354 -14.19 -7.42 12.10
C GLY A 354 -13.05 -8.41 12.37
N ARG A 355 -13.33 -9.60 12.97
CA ARG A 355 -12.32 -10.64 13.20
C ARG A 355 -12.43 -11.75 12.15
N TRP A 356 -11.29 -12.10 11.57
CA TRP A 356 -11.20 -13.18 10.59
C TRP A 356 -11.23 -14.54 11.28
N LEU A 357 -12.17 -15.40 10.88
CA LEU A 357 -12.41 -16.71 11.46
C LEU A 357 -12.40 -17.77 10.37
N GLU A 358 -11.68 -18.88 10.61
CA GLU A 358 -11.82 -20.09 9.83
C GLU A 358 -13.22 -20.65 9.99
N ASP A 359 -13.73 -21.38 9.00
CA ASP A 359 -15.01 -22.08 9.16
C ASP A 359 -14.85 -23.22 10.16
N PRO A 360 -15.49 -23.16 11.33
CA PRO A 360 -15.30 -24.17 12.38
C PRO A 360 -15.86 -25.54 12.01
N LEU A 361 -16.69 -25.60 10.98
CA LEU A 361 -17.34 -26.85 10.53
C LEU A 361 -16.67 -27.44 9.29
N ASN A 362 -15.78 -26.69 8.62
CA ASN A 362 -15.11 -27.17 7.41
C ASN A 362 -13.71 -27.71 7.74
N ILE A 363 -13.56 -29.05 7.63
CA ILE A 363 -12.28 -29.72 7.88
C ILE A 363 -11.23 -29.51 6.77
N ASN A 364 -11.64 -29.02 5.59
CA ASN A 364 -10.74 -28.76 4.48
C ASN A 364 -10.15 -27.37 4.68
N VAL A 365 -8.90 -27.34 5.15
CA VAL A 365 -8.16 -26.08 5.40
C VAL A 365 -6.80 -26.12 4.75
N GLU A 366 -6.32 -24.95 4.33
CA GLU A 366 -5.00 -24.75 3.74
C GLU A 366 -4.26 -23.66 4.51
N PRO A 367 -2.93 -23.73 4.65
CA PRO A 367 -2.17 -22.68 5.30
C PRO A 367 -2.38 -21.34 4.62
N ALA A 368 -2.83 -20.35 5.38
CA ALA A 368 -3.00 -19.01 4.87
C ALA A 368 -1.62 -18.30 4.76
N PRO A 369 -1.37 -17.50 3.71
CA PRO A 369 -0.10 -16.80 3.53
C PRO A 369 0.31 -15.90 4.70
N TRP A 370 -0.65 -15.53 5.53
CA TRP A 370 -0.50 -14.57 6.63
C TRP A 370 -0.58 -15.19 8.03
N GLY A 371 -0.50 -16.54 8.10
CA GLY A 371 -0.67 -17.32 9.32
C GLY A 371 -2.11 -17.81 9.53
N GLY A 372 -2.27 -18.87 10.31
CA GLY A 372 -3.54 -19.62 10.41
C GLY A 372 -3.85 -20.38 9.12
N HIS A 373 -5.12 -20.73 8.92
CA HIS A 373 -5.57 -21.47 7.74
C HIS A 373 -6.74 -20.76 7.07
N ASN A 374 -6.92 -20.98 5.78
CA ASN A 374 -8.13 -20.65 5.05
C ASN A 374 -8.98 -21.92 4.92
N SER A 375 -10.28 -21.79 5.05
CA SER A 375 -11.20 -22.87 4.75
C SER A 375 -11.34 -23.03 3.24
N VAL A 376 -11.50 -24.26 2.74
CA VAL A 376 -11.50 -24.55 1.30
C VAL A 376 -12.81 -25.25 0.91
N VAL A 377 -13.44 -24.76 -0.15
CA VAL A 377 -14.54 -25.44 -0.84
C VAL A 377 -14.11 -25.85 -2.24
N ASN A 378 -14.34 -27.13 -2.60
CA ASN A 378 -14.07 -27.68 -3.93
C ASN A 378 -15.39 -28.03 -4.59
N LEU A 379 -15.67 -27.42 -5.75
CA LEU A 379 -16.88 -27.63 -6.53
C LEU A 379 -16.54 -28.39 -7.81
N GLN A 380 -17.19 -29.53 -8.02
CA GLN A 380 -17.07 -30.30 -9.26
C GLN A 380 -18.15 -29.88 -10.27
N GLU A 381 -17.96 -30.20 -11.53
CA GLU A 381 -18.99 -29.96 -12.56
C GLU A 381 -20.32 -30.62 -12.26
N SER A 382 -20.30 -31.74 -11.53
CA SER A 382 -21.52 -32.45 -11.04
C SER A 382 -22.32 -31.64 -10.03
N ASP A 383 -21.63 -30.76 -9.26
CA ASP A 383 -22.25 -30.02 -8.17
C ASP A 383 -22.95 -28.74 -8.67
N VAL A 384 -22.74 -28.38 -9.92
CA VAL A 384 -23.14 -27.09 -10.53
C VAL A 384 -24.10 -27.28 -11.72
N ARG A 385 -24.35 -28.52 -12.20
CA ARG A 385 -25.13 -28.80 -13.40
C ARG A 385 -26.63 -28.43 -13.32
N ASP A 386 -27.15 -28.18 -12.15
CA ASP A 386 -28.57 -27.86 -11.94
C ASP A 386 -28.83 -26.32 -11.86
N TRP A 387 -27.87 -25.49 -12.28
CA TRP A 387 -27.95 -24.02 -12.17
C TRP A 387 -28.35 -23.31 -13.46
N GLU A 388 -28.75 -24.04 -14.54
CA GLU A 388 -29.31 -23.49 -15.79
C GLU A 388 -30.83 -23.28 -15.75
#